data_3b8f3fd8ed65fd1c022105dc20c66c2a
#
_entry.id   3b8f3fd8ed65fd1c022105dc20c66c2a
#
_cell.length_a   1.000
_cell.length_b   1.000
_cell.length_c   1.000
_cell.angle_alpha   90.00
_cell.angle_beta   90.00
_cell.angle_gamma   90.00
#
_symmetry.space_group_name_H-M   'P 1'
#
loop_
_entity.id
_entity.type
_entity.pdbx_description
1 polymer ?
#
loop_
_entity_poly.entity_id
_entity_poly.type
_entity_poly.pdbx_seq_one_letter_code
_entity_poly.pdbx_strand_id
1 'polypeptide(L)'
;MALAPIIGTFLIQISNGKTIRQLILGTIFIGSFASFMHFYVLGGLTSFFFEEGIMEVPSLVKNNPNEVIILQMLKELPLSSILIGMYALIAIIFVCTTYDSCSYVLASIATNKSSKQPPKVLRLIFAGILVIQPGIIMFLEGIDSIKYILVISSIPLLFVFIVLILNMIVNVYRNQIS
;
A
#
# COMPACT_ATOMS: atom_id res chain seq x y z
N MET A 1 -8.18 -1.42 -1.21
CA MET A 1 -8.79 -2.62 -1.81
C MET A 1 -8.22 -2.96 -3.19
N ALA A 2 -7.90 -1.98 -4.04
CA ALA A 2 -7.41 -2.22 -5.41
C ALA A 2 -6.14 -3.11 -5.51
N LEU A 3 -5.22 -3.03 -4.57
CA LEU A 3 -3.97 -3.82 -4.55
C LEU A 3 -4.10 -5.16 -3.81
N ALA A 4 -5.23 -5.45 -3.17
CA ALA A 4 -5.37 -6.64 -2.33
C ALA A 4 -5.19 -7.98 -3.09
N PRO A 5 -5.66 -8.17 -4.34
CA PRO A 5 -5.38 -9.40 -5.08
C PRO A 5 -3.90 -9.60 -5.37
N ILE A 6 -3.18 -8.51 -5.69
CA ILE A 6 -1.74 -8.54 -5.97
C ILE A 6 -0.97 -8.90 -4.69
N ILE A 7 -1.30 -8.24 -3.57
CA ILE A 7 -0.68 -8.52 -2.27
C ILE A 7 -0.98 -9.96 -1.82
N GLY A 8 -2.22 -10.44 -2.01
CA GLY A 8 -2.61 -11.81 -1.67
C GLY A 8 -1.81 -12.86 -2.44
N THR A 9 -1.66 -12.70 -3.75
CA THR A 9 -0.84 -13.62 -4.57
C THR A 9 0.64 -13.56 -4.21
N PHE A 10 1.17 -12.37 -3.92
CA PHE A 10 2.54 -12.21 -3.45
C PHE A 10 2.76 -12.91 -2.10
N LEU A 11 1.85 -12.73 -1.14
CA LEU A 11 1.92 -13.39 0.17
C LEU A 11 1.93 -14.90 0.05
N ILE A 12 1.10 -15.49 -0.83
CA ILE A 12 1.09 -16.94 -1.07
C ILE A 12 2.45 -17.41 -1.59
N GLN A 13 3.08 -16.66 -2.49
CA GLN A 13 4.36 -17.05 -3.09
C GLN A 13 5.54 -17.00 -2.10
N ILE A 14 5.54 -16.03 -1.16
CA ILE A 14 6.63 -15.90 -0.17
C ILE A 14 6.41 -16.71 1.09
N SER A 15 5.20 -17.23 1.33
CA SER A 15 4.85 -17.97 2.56
C SER A 15 5.15 -19.46 2.51
N ASN A 16 6.02 -19.89 1.60
CA ASN A 16 6.41 -21.29 1.46
C ASN A 16 6.88 -21.87 2.79
N GLY A 17 6.24 -22.95 3.26
CA GLY A 17 6.57 -23.62 4.53
C GLY A 17 5.89 -23.05 5.78
N LYS A 18 5.04 -22.01 5.66
CA LYS A 18 4.26 -21.48 6.78
C LYS A 18 2.82 -22.00 6.76
N THR A 19 2.24 -22.16 7.95
CA THR A 19 0.83 -22.51 8.05
C THR A 19 -0.07 -21.33 7.72
N ILE A 20 -1.27 -21.59 7.21
CA ILE A 20 -2.26 -20.53 6.89
C ILE A 20 -2.57 -19.66 8.12
N ARG A 21 -2.62 -20.28 9.32
CA ARG A 21 -2.85 -19.53 10.56
C ARG A 21 -1.71 -18.54 10.87
N GLN A 22 -0.47 -18.97 10.72
CA GLN A 22 0.70 -18.10 10.91
C GLN A 22 0.73 -16.95 9.90
N LEU A 23 0.34 -17.22 8.65
CA LEU A 23 0.27 -16.21 7.62
C LEU A 23 -0.79 -15.15 7.96
N ILE A 24 -2.01 -15.57 8.28
CA ILE A 24 -3.13 -14.68 8.60
C ILE A 24 -2.80 -13.86 9.85
N LEU A 25 -2.39 -14.50 10.94
CA LEU A 25 -2.07 -13.81 12.19
C LEU A 25 -0.91 -12.83 12.00
N GLY A 26 0.18 -13.26 11.34
CA GLY A 26 1.33 -12.40 11.07
C GLY A 26 0.95 -11.17 10.24
N THR A 27 0.19 -11.35 9.16
CA THR A 27 -0.23 -10.25 8.29
C THR A 27 -1.15 -9.27 9.02
N ILE A 28 -2.12 -9.76 9.79
CA ILE A 28 -3.05 -8.91 10.54
C ILE A 28 -2.31 -8.19 11.67
N PHE A 29 -1.61 -8.90 12.55
CA PHE A 29 -0.99 -8.27 13.72
C PHE A 29 0.15 -7.31 13.33
N ILE A 30 1.08 -7.74 12.48
CA ILE A 30 2.22 -6.90 12.09
C ILE A 30 1.75 -5.72 11.25
N GLY A 31 0.86 -5.93 10.28
CA GLY A 31 0.32 -4.86 9.45
C GLY A 31 -0.51 -3.86 10.24
N SER A 32 -1.40 -4.33 11.14
CA SER A 32 -2.21 -3.45 11.99
C SER A 32 -1.35 -2.68 12.98
N PHE A 33 -0.34 -3.31 13.58
CA PHE A 33 0.56 -2.66 14.51
C PHE A 33 1.39 -1.56 13.84
N ALA A 34 1.93 -1.82 12.66
CA ALA A 34 2.67 -0.83 11.89
C ALA A 34 1.78 0.39 11.52
N SER A 35 0.56 0.13 11.05
CA SER A 35 -0.41 1.17 10.73
C SER A 35 -0.81 1.97 11.98
N PHE A 36 -1.09 1.28 13.09
CA PHE A 36 -1.42 1.92 14.36
C PHE A 36 -0.29 2.85 14.84
N MET A 37 0.96 2.38 14.81
CA MET A 37 2.13 3.18 15.17
C MET A 37 2.27 4.43 14.29
N HIS A 38 2.08 4.27 12.99
CA HIS A 38 2.15 5.39 12.05
C HIS A 38 1.09 6.47 12.37
N PHE A 39 -0.17 6.08 12.53
CA PHE A 39 -1.25 7.01 12.85
C PHE A 39 -1.13 7.59 14.26
N TYR A 40 -0.65 6.82 15.24
CA TYR A 40 -0.46 7.28 16.60
C TYR A 40 0.60 8.38 16.68
N VAL A 41 1.74 8.18 16.02
CA VAL A 41 2.84 9.15 16.01
C VAL A 41 2.46 10.42 15.25
N LEU A 42 1.96 10.29 14.02
CA LEU A 42 1.59 11.47 13.22
C LEU A 42 0.35 12.18 13.76
N GLY A 43 -0.66 11.42 14.19
CA GLY A 43 -1.87 11.99 14.79
C GLY A 43 -1.59 12.69 16.11
N GLY A 44 -0.78 12.08 16.97
CA GLY A 44 -0.35 12.69 18.24
C GLY A 44 0.44 13.98 18.03
N LEU A 45 1.35 14.00 17.05
CA LEU A 45 2.10 15.19 16.68
C LEU A 45 1.17 16.30 16.15
N THR A 46 0.17 15.94 15.34
CA THR A 46 -0.82 16.88 14.81
C THR A 46 -1.63 17.51 15.95
N SER A 47 -2.12 16.69 16.89
CA SER A 47 -2.87 17.15 18.05
C SER A 47 -2.02 18.09 18.92
N PHE A 48 -0.77 17.73 19.17
CA PHE A 48 0.15 18.54 19.95
C PHE A 48 0.36 19.93 19.30
N PHE A 49 0.61 20.00 18.00
CA PHE A 49 0.80 21.29 17.31
C PHE A 49 -0.46 22.15 17.27
N PHE A 50 -1.63 21.50 17.24
CA PHE A 50 -2.91 22.21 17.31
C PHE A 50 -3.17 22.78 18.71
N GLU A 51 -2.94 22.00 19.78
CA GLU A 51 -3.15 22.42 21.16
C GLU A 51 -2.20 23.53 21.61
N GLU A 52 -0.93 23.48 21.18
CA GLU A 52 0.06 24.51 21.45
C GLU A 52 -0.08 25.75 20.56
N GLY A 53 -1.03 25.76 19.61
CA GLY A 53 -1.25 26.88 18.70
C GLY A 53 -0.10 27.12 17.71
N ILE A 54 0.77 26.11 17.51
CA ILE A 54 1.92 26.20 16.59
C ILE A 54 1.43 26.21 15.14
N MET A 55 0.35 25.44 14.86
CA MET A 55 -0.22 25.30 13.53
C MET A 55 -1.75 25.34 13.56
N GLU A 56 -2.34 26.13 12.65
CA GLU A 56 -3.78 26.09 12.42
C GLU A 56 -4.16 24.88 11.55
N VAL A 57 -4.15 23.68 12.14
CA VAL A 57 -4.40 22.41 11.44
C VAL A 57 -5.70 22.41 10.63
N PRO A 58 -6.86 22.94 11.11
CA PRO A 58 -8.09 22.93 10.34
C PRO A 58 -8.03 23.73 9.03
N SER A 59 -7.32 24.87 9.02
CA SER A 59 -7.13 25.70 7.82
C SER A 59 -6.16 25.02 6.83
N LEU A 60 -5.14 24.36 7.34
CA LEU A 60 -4.16 23.63 6.53
C LEU A 60 -4.78 22.41 5.84
N VAL A 61 -5.60 21.64 6.55
CA VAL A 61 -6.30 20.46 5.99
C VAL A 61 -7.29 20.87 4.90
N LYS A 62 -7.89 22.04 5.00
CA LYS A 62 -8.84 22.55 3.99
C LYS A 62 -8.17 22.97 2.69
N ASN A 63 -6.95 23.52 2.79
CA ASN A 63 -6.31 24.23 1.68
C ASN A 63 -5.13 23.46 1.07
N ASN A 64 -4.63 22.42 1.73
CA ASN A 64 -3.44 21.68 1.28
C ASN A 64 -3.69 20.17 1.22
N PRO A 65 -3.03 19.47 0.30
CA PRO A 65 -3.00 18.00 0.30
C PRO A 65 -2.28 17.48 1.56
N ASN A 66 -2.66 16.27 2.00
CA ASN A 66 -2.14 15.66 3.22
C ASN A 66 -0.60 15.54 3.24
N GLU A 67 0.00 15.35 2.08
CA GLU A 67 1.45 15.23 1.90
C GLU A 67 2.18 16.52 2.27
N VAL A 68 1.59 17.67 1.94
CA VAL A 68 2.15 18.99 2.26
C VAL A 68 2.03 19.27 3.76
N ILE A 69 0.94 18.85 4.39
CA ILE A 69 0.73 19.01 5.83
C ILE A 69 1.80 18.26 6.63
N ILE A 70 2.08 17.00 6.27
CA ILE A 70 3.13 16.19 6.92
C ILE A 70 4.49 16.89 6.81
N LEU A 71 4.82 17.43 5.63
CA LEU A 71 6.08 18.15 5.43
C LEU A 71 6.16 19.44 6.24
N GLN A 72 5.06 20.17 6.38
CA GLN A 72 5.00 21.37 7.22
C GLN A 72 5.20 21.01 8.69
N MET A 73 4.53 19.96 9.17
CA MET A 73 4.71 19.46 10.53
C MET A 73 6.16 19.06 10.82
N LEU A 74 6.82 18.38 9.89
CA LEU A 74 8.22 17.98 10.04
C LEU A 74 9.18 19.19 10.05
N LYS A 75 8.80 20.31 9.42
CA LYS A 75 9.59 21.56 9.42
C LYS A 75 9.59 22.27 10.77
N GLU A 76 8.51 22.15 11.54
CA GLU A 76 8.42 22.73 12.89
C GLU A 76 9.19 21.98 13.95
N LEU A 77 9.67 20.76 13.65
CA LEU A 77 10.45 19.97 14.58
C LEU A 77 11.93 20.36 14.60
N PRO A 78 12.60 20.25 15.76
CA PRO A 78 14.06 20.36 15.82
C PRO A 78 14.68 19.29 14.92
N LEU A 79 15.76 19.62 14.21
CA LEU A 79 16.42 18.76 13.22
C LEU A 79 15.55 18.46 11.96
N SER A 80 14.69 19.39 11.58
CA SER A 80 13.76 19.26 10.45
C SER A 80 14.39 18.70 9.17
N SER A 81 15.58 19.16 8.78
CA SER A 81 16.26 18.70 7.57
C SER A 81 16.59 17.19 7.60
N ILE A 82 17.00 16.68 8.76
CA ILE A 82 17.30 15.25 8.94
C ILE A 82 16.01 14.44 8.91
N LEU A 83 14.97 14.90 9.60
CA LEU A 83 13.66 14.22 9.65
C LEU A 83 12.99 14.15 8.27
N ILE A 84 13.04 15.23 7.50
CA ILE A 84 12.51 15.26 6.13
C ILE A 84 13.30 14.30 5.24
N GLY A 85 14.64 14.29 5.36
CA GLY A 85 15.50 13.37 4.62
C GLY A 85 15.20 11.90 4.95
N MET A 86 15.05 11.57 6.24
CA MET A 86 14.66 10.22 6.67
C MET A 86 13.27 9.83 6.19
N TYR A 87 12.30 10.73 6.27
CA TYR A 87 10.94 10.49 5.79
C TYR A 87 10.92 10.23 4.28
N ALA A 88 11.64 11.03 3.51
CA ALA A 88 11.78 10.83 2.07
C ALA A 88 12.44 9.49 1.73
N LEU A 89 13.48 9.11 2.45
CA LEU A 89 14.15 7.82 2.26
C LEU A 89 13.22 6.64 2.57
N ILE A 90 12.47 6.71 3.67
CA ILE A 90 11.47 5.69 4.01
C ILE A 90 10.39 5.60 2.93
N ALA A 91 9.90 6.74 2.43
CA ALA A 91 8.91 6.78 1.36
C ALA A 91 9.42 6.11 0.07
N ILE A 92 10.67 6.39 -0.32
CA ILE A 92 11.31 5.76 -1.49
C ILE A 92 11.41 4.24 -1.31
N ILE A 93 11.89 3.77 -0.16
CA ILE A 93 12.01 2.34 0.14
C ILE A 93 10.62 1.67 0.08
N PHE A 94 9.60 2.30 0.64
CA PHE A 94 8.23 1.78 0.64
C PHE A 94 7.68 1.65 -0.79
N VAL A 95 7.84 2.67 -1.62
CA VAL A 95 7.42 2.67 -3.03
C VAL A 95 8.17 1.59 -3.82
N CYS A 96 9.50 1.51 -3.68
CA CYS A 96 10.32 0.50 -4.34
C CYS A 96 9.88 -0.92 -3.97
N THR A 97 9.65 -1.20 -2.69
CA THR A 97 9.22 -2.51 -2.20
C THR A 97 7.84 -2.89 -2.76
N THR A 98 6.91 -1.92 -2.79
CA THR A 98 5.57 -2.12 -3.34
C THR A 98 5.62 -2.43 -4.83
N TYR A 99 6.38 -1.66 -5.60
CA TYR A 99 6.48 -1.85 -7.05
C TYR A 99 7.23 -3.13 -7.42
N ASP A 100 8.25 -3.51 -6.66
CA ASP A 100 8.93 -4.80 -6.87
C ASP A 100 7.96 -5.96 -6.66
N SER A 101 7.17 -5.94 -5.60
CA SER A 101 6.15 -6.95 -5.32
C SER A 101 5.08 -7.01 -6.40
N CYS A 102 4.55 -5.87 -6.84
CA CYS A 102 3.56 -5.78 -7.91
C CYS A 102 4.11 -6.29 -9.25
N SER A 103 5.33 -5.87 -9.63
CA SER A 103 5.97 -6.29 -10.87
C SER A 103 6.24 -7.79 -10.90
N TYR A 104 6.62 -8.37 -9.76
CA TYR A 104 6.82 -9.81 -9.62
C TYR A 104 5.52 -10.59 -9.87
N VAL A 105 4.41 -10.17 -9.27
CA VAL A 105 3.10 -10.81 -9.46
C VAL A 105 2.63 -10.68 -10.91
N LEU A 106 2.70 -9.50 -11.51
CA LEU A 106 2.31 -9.29 -12.90
C LEU A 106 3.15 -10.14 -13.86
N ALA A 107 4.46 -10.19 -13.66
CA ALA A 107 5.35 -11.02 -14.45
C ALA A 107 5.05 -12.52 -14.26
N SER A 108 4.69 -12.93 -13.05
CA SER A 108 4.31 -14.30 -12.74
C SER A 108 3.04 -14.74 -13.46
N ILE A 109 2.02 -13.87 -13.49
CA ILE A 109 0.75 -14.10 -14.18
C ILE A 109 0.95 -14.15 -15.71
N ALA A 110 1.80 -13.25 -16.23
CA ALA A 110 2.08 -13.18 -17.67
C ALA A 110 2.93 -14.35 -18.19
N THR A 111 3.61 -15.07 -17.28
CA THR A 111 4.43 -16.23 -17.63
C THR A 111 3.59 -17.50 -17.54
N ASN A 112 3.12 -18.00 -18.67
CA ASN A 112 2.21 -19.16 -18.78
C ASN A 112 2.89 -20.53 -18.51
N LYS A 113 4.00 -20.59 -17.79
CA LYS A 113 4.70 -21.83 -17.45
C LYS A 113 4.94 -21.89 -15.94
N SER A 114 4.78 -23.11 -15.41
CA SER A 114 5.15 -23.53 -14.05
C SER A 114 6.64 -23.31 -13.69
N SER A 115 7.32 -22.36 -14.27
CA SER A 115 8.68 -21.99 -13.88
C SER A 115 8.62 -21.31 -12.51
N LYS A 116 9.44 -21.78 -11.61
CA LYS A 116 9.48 -21.35 -10.21
C LYS A 116 9.71 -19.86 -10.00
N GLN A 117 10.17 -19.12 -11.01
CA GLN A 117 10.38 -17.66 -10.94
C GLN A 117 10.14 -17.00 -12.32
N PRO A 118 9.48 -15.83 -12.38
CA PRO A 118 9.29 -15.11 -13.62
C PRO A 118 10.61 -14.54 -14.16
N PRO A 119 10.75 -14.38 -15.49
CA PRO A 119 11.93 -13.82 -16.11
C PRO A 119 12.23 -12.40 -15.59
N LYS A 120 13.49 -12.12 -15.29
CA LYS A 120 13.93 -10.80 -14.78
C LYS A 120 13.57 -9.66 -15.73
N VAL A 121 13.67 -9.88 -17.05
CA VAL A 121 13.34 -8.87 -18.07
C VAL A 121 11.87 -8.48 -18.00
N LEU A 122 10.97 -9.46 -17.82
CA LEU A 122 9.54 -9.22 -17.75
C LEU A 122 9.19 -8.44 -16.47
N ARG A 123 9.83 -8.76 -15.33
CA ARG A 123 9.70 -7.96 -14.09
C ARG A 123 10.14 -6.51 -14.30
N LEU A 124 11.26 -6.29 -14.98
CA LEU A 124 11.76 -4.94 -15.23
C LEU A 124 10.81 -4.13 -16.12
N ILE A 125 10.22 -4.76 -17.13
CA ILE A 125 9.22 -4.11 -18.01
C ILE A 125 8.00 -3.70 -17.19
N PHE A 126 7.42 -4.61 -16.38
CA PHE A 126 6.27 -4.28 -15.55
C PHE A 126 6.60 -3.23 -14.47
N ALA A 127 7.78 -3.29 -13.87
CA ALA A 127 8.22 -2.26 -12.93
C ALA A 127 8.31 -0.88 -13.60
N GLY A 128 8.84 -0.80 -14.80
CA GLY A 128 8.89 0.43 -15.59
C GLY A 128 7.50 0.99 -15.89
N ILE A 129 6.56 0.15 -16.33
CA ILE A 129 5.18 0.57 -16.59
C ILE A 129 4.51 1.10 -15.31
N LEU A 130 4.71 0.41 -14.16
CA LEU A 130 4.13 0.81 -12.88
C LEU A 130 4.67 2.15 -12.37
N VAL A 131 5.93 2.49 -12.68
CA VAL A 131 6.53 3.78 -12.29
C VAL A 131 6.10 4.90 -13.23
N ILE A 132 6.08 4.64 -14.54
CA ILE A 132 5.77 5.65 -15.56
C ILE A 132 4.31 6.09 -15.48
N GLN A 133 3.38 5.16 -15.28
CA GLN A 133 1.94 5.44 -15.30
C GLN A 133 1.50 6.51 -14.26
N PRO A 134 1.79 6.39 -12.95
CA PRO A 134 1.45 7.42 -11.99
C PRO A 134 2.19 8.74 -12.26
N GLY A 135 3.43 8.67 -12.75
CA GLY A 135 4.20 9.85 -13.13
C GLY A 135 3.50 10.67 -14.20
N ILE A 136 3.05 10.03 -15.28
CA ILE A 136 2.32 10.71 -16.36
C ILE A 136 1.02 11.34 -15.83
N ILE A 137 0.23 10.60 -15.05
CA ILE A 137 -1.04 11.10 -14.49
C ILE A 137 -0.79 12.31 -13.58
N MET A 138 0.25 12.26 -12.76
CA MET A 138 0.61 13.36 -11.87
C MET A 138 0.96 14.63 -12.63
N PHE A 139 1.67 14.51 -13.76
CA PHE A 139 2.01 15.66 -14.61
C PHE A 139 0.82 16.24 -15.39
N LEU A 140 -0.12 15.40 -15.81
CA LEU A 140 -1.25 15.84 -16.64
C LEU A 140 -2.42 16.38 -15.83
N GLU A 141 -2.79 15.71 -14.74
CA GLU A 141 -4.07 15.93 -14.05
C GLU A 141 -3.94 16.14 -12.53
N GLY A 142 -2.73 15.96 -11.97
CA GLY A 142 -2.48 16.08 -10.53
C GLY A 142 -2.83 14.84 -9.72
N ILE A 143 -2.56 14.92 -8.42
CA ILE A 143 -2.66 13.78 -7.48
C ILE A 143 -4.11 13.32 -7.27
N ASP A 144 -5.08 14.23 -7.37
CA ASP A 144 -6.49 13.91 -7.10
C ASP A 144 -7.08 12.99 -8.17
N SER A 145 -6.68 13.11 -9.42
CA SER A 145 -7.11 12.22 -10.50
C SER A 145 -6.68 10.78 -10.26
N ILE A 146 -5.50 10.55 -9.67
CA ILE A 146 -5.04 9.21 -9.28
C ILE A 146 -5.98 8.61 -8.22
N LYS A 147 -6.41 9.41 -7.24
CA LYS A 147 -7.35 8.97 -6.18
C LYS A 147 -8.69 8.55 -6.78
N TYR A 148 -9.25 9.32 -7.71
CA TYR A 148 -10.50 8.97 -8.38
C TYR A 148 -10.40 7.68 -9.19
N ILE A 149 -9.33 7.47 -9.96
CA ILE A 149 -9.10 6.25 -10.72
C ILE A 149 -9.03 5.03 -9.80
N LEU A 150 -8.33 5.14 -8.66
CA LEU A 150 -8.22 4.07 -7.68
C LEU A 150 -9.58 3.72 -7.05
N VAL A 151 -10.41 4.72 -6.75
CA VAL A 151 -11.75 4.50 -6.19
C VAL A 151 -12.65 3.79 -7.21
N ILE A 152 -12.70 4.27 -8.46
CA ILE A 152 -13.51 3.66 -9.52
C ILE A 152 -13.06 2.22 -9.78
N SER A 153 -11.76 1.96 -9.85
CA SER A 153 -11.20 0.62 -10.07
C SER A 153 -11.49 -0.34 -8.91
N SER A 154 -11.76 0.16 -7.70
CA SER A 154 -12.06 -0.68 -6.54
C SER A 154 -13.47 -1.29 -6.58
N ILE A 155 -14.42 -0.70 -7.31
CA ILE A 155 -15.82 -1.17 -7.39
C ILE A 155 -15.91 -2.59 -7.98
N PRO A 156 -15.39 -2.90 -9.18
CA PRO A 156 -15.44 -4.26 -9.73
C PRO A 156 -14.67 -5.26 -8.87
N LEU A 157 -13.56 -4.83 -8.22
CA LEU A 157 -12.81 -5.70 -7.33
C LEU A 157 -13.58 -6.09 -6.07
N LEU A 158 -14.47 -5.23 -5.59
CA LEU A 158 -15.32 -5.55 -4.44
C LEU A 158 -16.22 -6.77 -4.75
N PHE A 159 -16.80 -6.84 -5.94
CA PHE A 159 -17.59 -8.01 -6.38
C PHE A 159 -16.74 -9.28 -6.43
N VAL A 160 -15.54 -9.19 -6.97
CA VAL A 160 -14.60 -10.33 -7.01
C VAL A 160 -14.28 -10.82 -5.59
N PHE A 161 -14.04 -9.91 -4.64
CA PHE A 161 -13.79 -10.28 -3.24
C PHE A 161 -14.98 -10.97 -2.59
N ILE A 162 -16.20 -10.48 -2.80
CA ILE A 162 -17.42 -11.12 -2.28
C ILE A 162 -17.50 -12.57 -2.77
N VAL A 163 -17.31 -12.79 -4.08
CA VAL A 163 -17.33 -14.13 -4.68
C VAL A 163 -16.23 -15.03 -4.10
N LEU A 164 -15.02 -14.51 -3.92
CA LEU A 164 -13.91 -15.27 -3.33
C LEU A 164 -14.18 -15.66 -1.87
N ILE A 165 -14.74 -14.74 -1.07
CA ILE A 165 -15.10 -15.01 0.33
C ILE A 165 -16.19 -16.08 0.39
N LEU A 166 -17.25 -15.95 -0.41
CA LEU A 166 -18.32 -16.93 -0.45
C LEU A 166 -17.80 -18.31 -0.85
N ASN A 167 -16.94 -18.38 -1.87
CA ASN A 167 -16.33 -19.64 -2.32
C ASN A 167 -15.42 -20.26 -1.25
N MET A 168 -14.68 -19.44 -0.52
CA MET A 168 -13.85 -19.88 0.60
C MET A 168 -14.70 -20.48 1.72
N ILE A 169 -15.80 -19.82 2.11
CA ILE A 169 -16.73 -20.29 3.14
C ILE A 169 -17.33 -21.64 2.75
N VAL A 170 -17.81 -21.76 1.51
CA VAL A 170 -18.41 -22.97 0.98
C VAL A 170 -17.40 -24.14 0.99
N ASN A 171 -16.17 -23.87 0.56
CA ASN A 171 -15.12 -24.90 0.51
C ASN A 171 -14.69 -25.36 1.91
N VAL A 172 -14.57 -24.45 2.87
CA VAL A 172 -14.27 -24.78 4.27
C VAL A 172 -15.37 -25.64 4.88
N TYR A 173 -16.64 -25.27 4.63
CA TYR A 173 -17.80 -26.02 5.12
C TYR A 173 -17.86 -27.43 4.50
N ARG A 174 -17.60 -27.54 3.20
CA ARG A 174 -17.59 -28.82 2.47
C ARG A 174 -16.49 -29.77 2.95
N ASN A 175 -15.30 -29.25 3.25
CA ASN A 175 -14.19 -30.05 3.76
C ASN A 175 -14.32 -30.45 5.25
N GLN A 176 -15.24 -29.84 6.01
CA GLN A 176 -15.55 -30.28 7.38
C GLN A 176 -16.60 -31.40 7.45
N ILE A 177 -17.31 -31.64 6.36
CA ILE A 177 -18.40 -32.65 6.28
C ILE A 177 -17.89 -33.95 5.60
N SER A 178 -16.72 -33.90 4.97
CA SER A 178 -16.04 -35.04 4.37
C SER A 178 -14.94 -35.58 5.32
#